data_9466d5f400435631afae91e8442af80d
#
_entry.id   9466d5f400435631afae91e8442af80d
#
_cell.length_a   1.000
_cell.length_b   1.000
_cell.length_c   1.000
_cell.angle_alpha   90.00
_cell.angle_beta   90.00
_cell.angle_gamma   90.00
#
_symmetry.space_group_name_H-M   'P 1'
#
loop_
_entity.id
_entity.type
_entity.pdbx_description
1 polymer ?
#
loop_
_entity_poly.entity_id
_entity_poly.type
_entity_poly.pdbx_seq_one_letter_code
_entity_poly.pdbx_strand_id
1 'polypeptide(L)'
;YEISLGLVGSEMCIRDRMYPVNMGATAIGTAINTSPFYLDNIVPTLGKITGYPLTQADDLFDATENLDGFVRVSSCLKACAVNLSKMCNDLRILASGPKAGFGEITLPAMQNGSSIMPGKVNPVIPEVVSQVAFHIIGHDTTITMAAEAGQMELNAFEPVVFYNLFDSITTLTHAVDTLTANCILGITANEKRCHELLDASVGITTALCPYIGYKKAASLAKESLKTDIPVKTLVLKYGLLKENELDSILDPYAMTEARTRQTQAKAV
;
A
#
# COMPACT_ATOMS: atom_id res chain seq x y z
N TYR A 1 8.40 4.17 10.51
CA TYR A 1 7.87 4.61 11.81
C TYR A 1 6.67 5.56 11.65
N GLU A 2 6.70 6.46 10.66
CA GLU A 2 5.59 7.39 10.37
C GLU A 2 4.37 6.70 9.73
N ILE A 3 4.58 5.65 8.95
CA ILE A 3 3.50 4.84 8.36
C ILE A 3 2.72 4.10 9.46
N SER A 4 3.41 3.62 10.51
CA SER A 4 2.76 2.93 11.64
C SER A 4 1.89 3.87 12.47
N LEU A 5 2.29 5.14 12.65
CA LEU A 5 1.52 6.14 13.39
C LEU A 5 0.24 6.55 12.65
N GLY A 6 0.27 6.64 11.32
CA GLY A 6 -0.91 6.90 10.50
C GLY A 6 -1.92 5.75 10.53
N LEU A 7 -1.44 4.50 10.51
CA LEU A 7 -2.27 3.30 10.66
C LEU A 7 -2.89 3.20 12.06
N VAL A 8 -2.12 3.44 13.12
CA VAL A 8 -2.60 3.45 14.51
C VAL A 8 -3.68 4.52 14.72
N GLY A 9 -3.53 5.71 14.14
CA GLY A 9 -4.56 6.76 14.19
C GLY A 9 -5.86 6.37 13.48
N SER A 10 -5.78 5.72 12.32
CA SER A 10 -6.96 5.24 11.60
C SER A 10 -7.65 4.07 12.31
N GLU A 11 -6.90 3.15 12.92
CA GLU A 11 -7.45 2.05 13.72
C GLU A 11 -8.24 2.58 14.95
N MET A 12 -7.73 3.58 15.66
CA MET A 12 -8.43 4.19 16.79
C MET A 12 -9.77 4.81 16.38
N CYS A 13 -9.78 5.58 15.28
CA CYS A 13 -11.01 6.20 14.77
C CYS A 13 -12.05 5.17 14.28
N ILE A 14 -11.62 4.02 13.75
CA ILE A 14 -12.51 2.95 13.30
C ILE A 14 -13.09 2.21 14.51
N ARG A 15 -12.26 1.83 15.49
CA ARG A 15 -12.69 1.13 16.69
C ARG A 15 -13.75 1.90 17.47
N ASP A 16 -13.52 3.19 17.73
CA ASP A 16 -14.42 4.04 18.50
C ASP A 16 -15.82 4.15 17.88
N ARG A 17 -15.93 4.00 16.56
CA ARG A 17 -17.21 4.04 15.83
C ARG A 17 -17.90 2.69 15.72
N MET A 18 -17.21 1.58 15.98
CA MET A 18 -17.77 0.23 15.96
C MET A 18 -18.19 -0.26 17.35
N TYR A 19 -17.91 0.49 18.42
CA TYR A 19 -18.32 0.12 19.76
C TYR A 19 -19.76 0.48 20.12
N PRO A 20 -20.34 1.59 19.63
CA PRO A 20 -21.77 1.85 19.81
C PRO A 20 -22.58 0.83 18.98
N VAL A 21 -23.52 0.16 19.66
CA VAL A 21 -24.38 -0.86 19.06
C VAL A 21 -25.85 -0.59 19.36
N ASN A 22 -26.74 -1.02 18.46
CA ASN A 22 -28.18 -0.81 18.56
C ASN A 22 -28.93 -1.98 19.27
N MET A 23 -28.24 -2.77 20.10
CA MET A 23 -28.84 -3.92 20.76
C MET A 23 -30.04 -3.53 21.64
N GLY A 24 -31.16 -4.21 21.43
CA GLY A 24 -32.42 -3.92 22.13
C GLY A 24 -33.31 -2.88 21.44
N ALA A 25 -32.84 -2.24 20.36
CA ALA A 25 -33.59 -1.22 19.60
C ALA A 25 -34.90 -1.75 18.97
N THR A 26 -35.03 -3.05 18.78
CA THR A 26 -36.09 -3.74 18.04
C THR A 26 -36.04 -3.37 16.54
N ALA A 27 -37.17 -3.33 15.85
CA ALA A 27 -37.21 -3.26 14.39
C ALA A 27 -36.72 -1.92 13.81
N ILE A 28 -37.06 -0.82 14.47
CA ILE A 28 -36.85 0.53 13.93
C ILE A 28 -36.23 1.53 14.96
N GLY A 29 -35.55 1.05 15.97
CA GLY A 29 -34.89 1.92 16.95
C GLY A 29 -35.77 2.32 18.16
N THR A 30 -37.02 1.92 18.22
CA THR A 30 -37.99 2.37 19.28
C THR A 30 -37.87 1.60 20.60
N ALA A 31 -37.16 0.46 20.62
CA ALA A 31 -37.16 -0.50 21.73
C ALA A 31 -38.59 -0.97 22.16
N ILE A 32 -39.58 -0.85 21.29
CA ILE A 32 -40.97 -1.22 21.58
C ILE A 32 -41.07 -2.71 21.99
N ASN A 33 -41.83 -2.96 23.06
CA ASN A 33 -41.99 -4.28 23.67
C ASN A 33 -40.71 -4.87 24.30
N THR A 34 -39.63 -4.12 24.39
CA THR A 34 -38.39 -4.51 25.11
C THR A 34 -38.54 -4.14 26.59
N SER A 35 -38.19 -5.06 27.51
CA SER A 35 -38.19 -4.72 28.92
C SER A 35 -37.03 -3.75 29.24
N PRO A 36 -37.24 -2.79 30.16
CA PRO A 36 -36.14 -1.90 30.61
C PRO A 36 -34.92 -2.69 31.11
N PHE A 37 -35.16 -3.80 31.83
CA PHE A 37 -34.09 -4.66 32.33
C PHE A 37 -33.20 -5.21 31.17
N TYR A 38 -33.82 -5.66 30.05
CA TYR A 38 -33.05 -6.15 28.90
C TYR A 38 -32.27 -5.03 28.24
N LEU A 39 -32.88 -3.88 28.02
CA LEU A 39 -32.21 -2.72 27.38
C LEU A 39 -31.01 -2.24 28.18
N ASP A 40 -31.13 -2.17 29.51
CA ASP A 40 -30.07 -1.70 30.39
C ASP A 40 -28.90 -2.71 30.50
N ASN A 41 -29.14 -4.00 30.30
CA ASN A 41 -28.16 -5.05 30.58
C ASN A 41 -27.58 -5.73 29.35
N ILE A 42 -28.21 -5.66 28.18
CA ILE A 42 -27.76 -6.43 27.01
C ILE A 42 -26.37 -6.02 26.52
N VAL A 43 -26.10 -4.73 26.38
CA VAL A 43 -24.80 -4.23 25.88
C VAL A 43 -23.69 -4.45 26.89
N PRO A 44 -23.87 -4.13 28.20
CA PRO A 44 -22.87 -4.48 29.23
C PRO A 44 -22.58 -5.98 29.32
N THR A 45 -23.59 -6.84 29.13
CA THR A 45 -23.41 -8.29 29.12
C THR A 45 -22.63 -8.74 27.89
N LEU A 46 -22.98 -8.22 26.72
CA LEU A 46 -22.26 -8.52 25.47
C LEU A 46 -20.79 -8.06 25.56
N GLY A 47 -20.54 -6.88 26.11
CA GLY A 47 -19.19 -6.37 26.37
C GLY A 47 -18.36 -7.29 27.29
N LYS A 48 -18.98 -7.83 28.35
CA LYS A 48 -18.32 -8.83 29.22
C LYS A 48 -18.01 -10.15 28.53
N ILE A 49 -18.93 -10.64 27.68
CA ILE A 49 -18.76 -11.90 26.94
C ILE A 49 -17.69 -11.77 25.86
N THR A 50 -17.66 -10.67 25.12
CA THR A 50 -16.76 -10.45 23.99
C THR A 50 -15.40 -9.88 24.40
N GLY A 51 -15.32 -9.23 25.56
CA GLY A 51 -14.15 -8.49 26.00
C GLY A 51 -13.96 -7.13 25.29
N TYR A 52 -14.93 -6.70 24.46
CA TYR A 52 -14.90 -5.40 23.81
C TYR A 52 -15.63 -4.33 24.62
N PRO A 53 -15.19 -3.06 24.60
CA PRO A 53 -15.82 -1.95 25.33
C PRO A 53 -17.06 -1.43 24.58
N LEU A 54 -18.03 -2.31 24.37
CA LEU A 54 -19.26 -1.99 23.66
C LEU A 54 -20.11 -1.02 24.49
N THR A 55 -20.71 -0.05 23.83
CA THR A 55 -21.62 0.94 24.41
C THR A 55 -22.98 0.91 23.70
N GLN A 56 -24.04 1.27 24.41
CA GLN A 56 -25.32 1.50 23.76
C GLN A 56 -25.20 2.74 22.88
N ALA A 57 -25.70 2.71 21.66
CA ALA A 57 -25.76 3.88 20.82
C ALA A 57 -26.65 4.97 21.44
N ASP A 58 -26.24 6.24 21.33
CA ASP A 58 -26.98 7.38 21.87
C ASP A 58 -28.33 7.56 21.16
N ASP A 59 -28.38 7.30 19.87
CA ASP A 59 -29.59 7.29 19.06
C ASP A 59 -29.76 5.91 18.41
N LEU A 60 -30.79 5.19 18.89
CA LEU A 60 -31.10 3.84 18.40
C LEU A 60 -31.75 3.84 17.02
N PHE A 61 -32.38 4.94 16.60
CA PHE A 61 -32.90 5.08 15.25
C PHE A 61 -31.74 5.20 14.27
N ASP A 62 -30.82 6.14 14.52
CA ASP A 62 -29.62 6.33 13.71
C ASP A 62 -28.82 5.03 13.57
N ALA A 63 -28.59 4.35 14.69
CA ALA A 63 -27.81 3.09 14.71
C ALA A 63 -28.54 1.89 14.07
N THR A 64 -29.82 2.01 13.76
CA THR A 64 -30.62 0.97 13.08
C THR A 64 -30.70 1.24 11.57
N GLU A 65 -30.77 2.50 11.17
CA GLU A 65 -30.93 2.86 9.75
C GLU A 65 -29.61 3.13 9.03
N ASN A 66 -28.61 3.72 9.71
CA ASN A 66 -27.38 4.20 9.10
C ASN A 66 -26.25 3.18 9.20
N LEU A 67 -25.63 2.87 8.05
CA LEU A 67 -24.52 1.92 7.92
C LEU A 67 -23.18 2.60 7.58
N ASP A 68 -23.06 3.91 7.79
CA ASP A 68 -21.86 4.68 7.47
C ASP A 68 -20.61 4.21 8.21
N GLY A 69 -20.76 3.66 9.42
CA GLY A 69 -19.68 3.00 10.15
C GLY A 69 -19.03 1.86 9.36
N PHE A 70 -19.83 1.00 8.74
CA PHE A 70 -19.35 -0.11 7.92
C PHE A 70 -18.75 0.37 6.59
N VAL A 71 -19.29 1.43 5.97
CA VAL A 71 -18.71 2.08 4.79
C VAL A 71 -17.30 2.60 5.10
N ARG A 72 -17.07 3.17 6.27
CA ARG A 72 -15.75 3.64 6.70
C ARG A 72 -14.75 2.50 6.85
N VAL A 73 -15.15 1.41 7.49
CA VAL A 73 -14.31 0.20 7.60
C VAL A 73 -13.95 -0.33 6.22
N SER A 74 -14.94 -0.46 5.34
CA SER A 74 -14.76 -0.88 3.95
C SER A 74 -13.79 0.03 3.19
N SER A 75 -13.94 1.34 3.32
CA SER A 75 -13.05 2.31 2.67
C SER A 75 -11.59 2.21 3.15
N CYS A 76 -11.37 1.85 4.41
CA CYS A 76 -10.01 1.58 4.92
C CYS A 76 -9.42 0.30 4.33
N LEU A 77 -10.22 -0.76 4.20
CA LEU A 77 -9.78 -1.99 3.51
C LEU A 77 -9.46 -1.72 2.04
N LYS A 78 -10.28 -0.93 1.35
CA LYS A 78 -10.02 -0.47 -0.01
C LYS A 78 -8.70 0.31 -0.10
N ALA A 79 -8.44 1.26 0.79
CA ALA A 79 -7.20 2.03 0.79
C ALA A 79 -5.98 1.12 0.97
N CYS A 80 -6.05 0.15 1.88
CA CYS A 80 -5.01 -0.87 2.05
C CYS A 80 -4.81 -1.70 0.77
N ALA A 81 -5.89 -2.19 0.17
CA ALA A 81 -5.87 -2.97 -1.06
C ALA A 81 -5.23 -2.21 -2.24
N VAL A 82 -5.56 -0.91 -2.40
CA VAL A 82 -4.95 -0.03 -3.40
C VAL A 82 -3.44 0.07 -3.23
N ASN A 83 -2.98 0.28 -2.00
CA ASN A 83 -1.54 0.36 -1.70
C ASN A 83 -0.81 -0.96 -1.97
N LEU A 84 -1.40 -2.09 -1.59
CA LEU A 84 -0.84 -3.41 -1.87
C LEU A 84 -0.78 -3.70 -3.37
N SER A 85 -1.83 -3.37 -4.12
CA SER A 85 -1.85 -3.51 -5.58
C SER A 85 -0.77 -2.66 -6.25
N LYS A 86 -0.60 -1.42 -5.80
CA LYS A 86 0.47 -0.53 -6.29
C LYS A 86 1.85 -1.13 -6.03
N MET A 87 2.12 -1.62 -4.84
CA MET A 87 3.36 -2.28 -4.49
C MET A 87 3.59 -3.54 -5.36
N CYS A 88 2.57 -4.35 -5.55
CA CYS A 88 2.63 -5.54 -6.42
C CYS A 88 2.94 -5.19 -7.87
N ASN A 89 2.40 -4.10 -8.40
CA ASN A 89 2.73 -3.62 -9.74
C ASN A 89 4.20 -3.23 -9.86
N ASP A 90 4.76 -2.54 -8.85
CA ASP A 90 6.18 -2.20 -8.82
C ASP A 90 7.06 -3.47 -8.78
N LEU A 91 6.75 -4.42 -7.92
CA LEU A 91 7.48 -5.70 -7.83
C LEU A 91 7.48 -6.45 -9.17
N ARG A 92 6.34 -6.47 -9.88
CA ARG A 92 6.23 -7.10 -11.21
C ARG A 92 7.10 -6.40 -12.25
N ILE A 93 7.15 -5.07 -12.24
CA ILE A 93 7.99 -4.29 -13.15
C ILE A 93 9.46 -4.50 -12.85
N LEU A 94 9.87 -4.37 -11.58
CA LEU A 94 11.25 -4.54 -11.15
C LEU A 94 11.79 -5.95 -11.43
N ALA A 95 10.93 -6.99 -11.31
CA ALA A 95 11.27 -8.37 -11.61
C ALA A 95 11.14 -8.74 -13.09
N SER A 96 10.75 -7.83 -13.97
CA SER A 96 10.52 -8.11 -15.38
C SER A 96 11.81 -8.52 -16.10
N GLY A 97 11.70 -9.47 -17.01
CA GLY A 97 12.87 -9.95 -17.77
C GLY A 97 12.88 -11.46 -17.92
N PRO A 98 14.03 -12.11 -17.80
CA PRO A 98 15.28 -11.71 -17.11
C PRO A 98 16.24 -10.81 -17.88
N LYS A 99 16.23 -10.82 -19.22
CA LYS A 99 17.20 -10.06 -20.02
C LYS A 99 16.61 -8.85 -20.74
N ALA A 100 15.33 -8.93 -21.12
CA ALA A 100 14.63 -7.90 -21.91
C ALA A 100 13.73 -6.98 -21.05
N GLY A 101 13.87 -7.01 -19.73
CA GLY A 101 13.16 -6.16 -18.79
C GLY A 101 14.11 -5.48 -17.81
N PHE A 102 13.56 -4.93 -16.71
CA PHE A 102 14.39 -4.30 -15.69
C PHE A 102 15.30 -5.32 -15.02
N GLY A 103 14.74 -6.42 -14.50
CA GLY A 103 15.50 -7.49 -13.88
C GLY A 103 16.31 -7.05 -12.66
N GLU A 104 15.86 -6.01 -11.94
CA GLU A 104 16.54 -5.46 -10.77
C GLU A 104 16.41 -6.34 -9.54
N ILE A 105 15.29 -7.07 -9.44
CA ILE A 105 15.02 -8.04 -8.38
C ILE A 105 14.61 -9.38 -8.97
N THR A 106 14.78 -10.44 -8.18
CA THR A 106 14.25 -11.77 -8.47
C THR A 106 13.22 -12.13 -7.42
N LEU A 107 12.03 -12.53 -7.87
CA LEU A 107 10.96 -13.04 -7.01
C LEU A 107 11.03 -14.56 -6.90
N PRO A 108 10.56 -15.18 -5.80
CA PRO A 108 10.43 -16.62 -5.68
C PRO A 108 9.57 -17.21 -6.81
N ALA A 109 10.04 -18.31 -7.40
CA ALA A 109 9.31 -19.07 -8.41
C ALA A 109 8.27 -19.97 -7.73
N MET A 110 7.00 -19.56 -7.73
CA MET A 110 5.92 -20.28 -7.01
C MET A 110 5.14 -21.25 -7.90
N GLN A 111 5.25 -21.10 -9.23
CA GLN A 111 4.68 -22.07 -10.18
C GLN A 111 5.43 -22.07 -11.51
N ASN A 112 5.24 -23.12 -12.29
CA ASN A 112 5.70 -23.14 -13.67
C ASN A 112 4.96 -22.09 -14.49
N GLY A 113 5.69 -21.20 -15.17
CA GLY A 113 5.12 -20.08 -15.89
C GLY A 113 4.44 -20.42 -17.21
N SER A 114 4.80 -21.57 -17.82
CA SER A 114 4.25 -22.00 -19.11
C SER A 114 4.63 -23.43 -19.41
N SER A 115 3.70 -24.18 -20.02
CA SER A 115 3.97 -25.51 -20.58
C SER A 115 4.67 -25.42 -21.98
N ILE A 116 4.63 -24.26 -22.61
CA ILE A 116 5.14 -24.04 -23.99
C ILE A 116 6.51 -23.36 -23.98
N MET A 117 6.78 -22.51 -22.97
CA MET A 117 8.04 -21.75 -22.87
C MET A 117 8.88 -22.25 -21.70
N PRO A 118 9.89 -23.12 -21.95
CA PRO A 118 10.76 -23.60 -20.87
C PRO A 118 11.45 -22.45 -20.15
N GLY A 119 11.49 -22.53 -18.82
CA GLY A 119 12.15 -21.54 -17.96
C GLY A 119 11.38 -20.24 -17.75
N LYS A 120 10.15 -20.10 -18.26
CA LYS A 120 9.30 -18.95 -17.95
C LYS A 120 8.82 -19.03 -16.49
N VAL A 121 9.01 -17.95 -15.74
CA VAL A 121 8.47 -17.75 -14.40
C VAL A 121 7.58 -16.51 -14.41
N ASN A 122 6.36 -16.63 -13.91
CA ASN A 122 5.44 -15.51 -13.78
C ASN A 122 5.42 -15.02 -12.32
N PRO A 123 5.24 -13.71 -12.07
CA PRO A 123 5.12 -13.13 -10.73
C PRO A 123 3.70 -13.35 -10.16
N VAL A 124 3.28 -14.63 -10.02
CA VAL A 124 1.88 -15.01 -9.74
C VAL A 124 1.37 -14.53 -8.39
N ILE A 125 2.23 -14.42 -7.39
CA ILE A 125 1.82 -13.93 -6.05
C ILE A 125 1.44 -12.44 -6.12
N PRO A 126 2.26 -11.52 -6.66
CA PRO A 126 1.81 -10.14 -6.91
C PRO A 126 0.57 -10.05 -7.81
N GLU A 127 0.40 -10.95 -8.77
CA GLU A 127 -0.77 -10.97 -9.64
C GLU A 127 -2.05 -11.30 -8.88
N VAL A 128 -2.05 -12.35 -8.04
CA VAL A 128 -3.22 -12.71 -7.24
C VAL A 128 -3.58 -11.63 -6.22
N VAL A 129 -2.59 -10.99 -5.59
CA VAL A 129 -2.82 -9.89 -4.66
C VAL A 129 -3.48 -8.70 -5.36
N SER A 130 -3.07 -8.38 -6.58
CA SER A 130 -3.73 -7.33 -7.38
C SER A 130 -5.18 -7.69 -7.72
N GLN A 131 -5.47 -8.97 -8.02
CA GLN A 131 -6.84 -9.42 -8.26
C GLN A 131 -7.72 -9.34 -7.01
N VAL A 132 -7.18 -9.71 -5.85
CA VAL A 132 -7.86 -9.52 -4.56
C VAL A 132 -8.14 -8.04 -4.30
N ALA A 133 -7.19 -7.16 -4.60
CA ALA A 133 -7.41 -5.71 -4.46
C ALA A 133 -8.54 -5.20 -5.34
N PHE A 134 -8.65 -5.67 -6.59
CA PHE A 134 -9.76 -5.30 -7.49
C PHE A 134 -11.11 -5.77 -6.95
N HIS A 135 -11.14 -6.98 -6.38
CA HIS A 135 -12.33 -7.54 -5.75
C HIS A 135 -12.80 -6.69 -4.56
N ILE A 136 -11.89 -6.31 -3.66
CA ILE A 136 -12.18 -5.46 -2.51
C ILE A 136 -12.66 -4.06 -2.92
N ILE A 137 -12.10 -3.48 -3.98
CA ILE A 137 -12.59 -2.20 -4.53
C ILE A 137 -14.03 -2.33 -5.01
N GLY A 138 -14.37 -3.44 -5.67
CA GLY A 138 -15.74 -3.76 -6.08
C GLY A 138 -16.68 -3.93 -4.88
N HIS A 139 -16.25 -4.62 -3.83
CA HIS A 139 -17.00 -4.79 -2.59
C HIS A 139 -17.28 -3.45 -1.89
N ASP A 140 -16.31 -2.55 -1.82
CA ASP A 140 -16.50 -1.22 -1.22
C ASP A 140 -17.58 -0.42 -1.96
N THR A 141 -17.62 -0.52 -3.28
CA THR A 141 -18.70 0.09 -4.07
C THR A 141 -20.06 -0.53 -3.74
N THR A 142 -20.12 -1.87 -3.65
CA THR A 142 -21.34 -2.59 -3.29
C THR A 142 -21.84 -2.20 -1.89
N ILE A 143 -20.94 -2.15 -0.90
CA ILE A 143 -21.23 -1.75 0.47
C ILE A 143 -21.75 -0.30 0.52
N THR A 144 -21.13 0.60 -0.23
CA THR A 144 -21.55 2.01 -0.32
C THR A 144 -22.96 2.13 -0.89
N MET A 145 -23.26 1.42 -1.98
CA MET A 145 -24.59 1.41 -2.60
C MET A 145 -25.65 0.79 -1.67
N ALA A 146 -25.32 -0.29 -0.96
CA ALA A 146 -26.22 -0.92 -0.03
C ALA A 146 -26.51 -0.06 1.22
N ALA A 147 -25.51 0.68 1.68
CA ALA A 147 -25.70 1.63 2.78
C ALA A 147 -26.59 2.82 2.38
N GLU A 148 -26.41 3.34 1.17
CA GLU A 148 -27.23 4.44 0.64
C GLU A 148 -28.68 4.03 0.36
N ALA A 149 -28.94 2.77 0.06
CA ALA A 149 -30.25 2.28 -0.32
C ALA A 149 -31.23 2.05 0.86
N GLY A 150 -30.82 2.34 2.10
CA GLY A 150 -31.71 2.32 3.28
C GLY A 150 -32.89 3.26 3.10
N GLN A 151 -34.03 2.92 3.71
CA GLN A 151 -35.24 3.74 3.61
C GLN A 151 -35.84 3.97 4.99
N MET A 152 -36.05 5.23 5.33
CA MET A 152 -36.62 5.63 6.62
C MET A 152 -35.76 5.06 7.77
N GLU A 153 -36.37 4.40 8.73
CA GLU A 153 -35.73 3.92 9.97
C GLU A 153 -35.12 2.51 9.83
N LEU A 154 -34.92 2.01 8.60
CA LEU A 154 -34.40 0.65 8.38
C LEU A 154 -33.56 0.53 7.13
N ASN A 155 -32.45 -0.20 7.21
CA ASN A 155 -31.71 -0.66 6.05
C ASN A 155 -31.87 -2.19 5.87
N ALA A 156 -32.59 -2.60 4.83
CA ALA A 156 -32.82 -4.02 4.51
C ALA A 156 -31.62 -4.70 3.81
N PHE A 157 -30.56 -3.96 3.49
CA PHE A 157 -29.41 -4.45 2.70
C PHE A 157 -28.20 -4.84 3.55
N GLU A 158 -28.31 -4.86 4.88
CA GLU A 158 -27.27 -5.32 5.80
C GLU A 158 -26.64 -6.68 5.39
N PRO A 159 -27.40 -7.70 4.95
CA PRO A 159 -26.80 -8.98 4.56
C PRO A 159 -25.75 -8.84 3.45
N VAL A 160 -25.99 -7.99 2.48
CA VAL A 160 -25.02 -7.70 1.40
C VAL A 160 -23.82 -6.93 1.92
N VAL A 161 -24.02 -5.98 2.85
CA VAL A 161 -22.92 -5.24 3.49
C VAL A 161 -22.01 -6.21 4.25
N PHE A 162 -22.54 -7.03 5.13
CA PHE A 162 -21.75 -7.94 5.95
C PHE A 162 -21.08 -9.04 5.13
N TYR A 163 -21.77 -9.59 4.11
CA TYR A 163 -21.14 -10.55 3.21
C TYR A 163 -19.88 -9.98 2.56
N ASN A 164 -19.99 -8.83 1.92
CA ASN A 164 -18.88 -8.22 1.21
C ASN A 164 -17.77 -7.74 2.17
N LEU A 165 -18.12 -7.27 3.36
CA LEU A 165 -17.17 -6.81 4.36
C LEU A 165 -16.34 -7.98 4.91
N PHE A 166 -16.97 -9.08 5.32
CA PHE A 166 -16.28 -10.24 5.87
C PHE A 166 -15.45 -10.97 4.82
N ASP A 167 -15.96 -11.07 3.58
CA ASP A 167 -15.17 -11.62 2.48
C ASP A 167 -13.94 -10.74 2.18
N SER A 168 -14.08 -9.43 2.20
CA SER A 168 -12.96 -8.49 2.03
C SER A 168 -11.90 -8.67 3.12
N ILE A 169 -12.30 -8.77 4.38
CA ILE A 169 -11.37 -8.99 5.50
C ILE A 169 -10.63 -10.31 5.33
N THR A 170 -11.35 -11.39 5.04
CA THR A 170 -10.79 -12.73 4.92
C THR A 170 -9.83 -12.83 3.73
N THR A 171 -10.25 -12.38 2.56
CA THR A 171 -9.45 -12.47 1.35
C THR A 171 -8.22 -11.56 1.40
N LEU A 172 -8.33 -10.35 1.99
CA LEU A 172 -7.21 -9.44 2.18
C LEU A 172 -6.18 -10.02 3.15
N THR A 173 -6.63 -10.63 4.24
CA THR A 173 -5.73 -11.30 5.21
C THR A 173 -4.92 -12.39 4.51
N HIS A 174 -5.58 -13.29 3.78
CA HIS A 174 -4.88 -14.36 3.05
C HIS A 174 -3.95 -13.80 1.95
N ALA A 175 -4.32 -12.70 1.29
CA ALA A 175 -3.48 -12.05 0.30
C ALA A 175 -2.20 -11.47 0.93
N VAL A 176 -2.29 -10.85 2.10
CA VAL A 176 -1.14 -10.32 2.85
C VAL A 176 -0.23 -11.47 3.32
N ASP A 177 -0.80 -12.53 3.87
CA ASP A 177 -0.04 -13.70 4.34
C ASP A 177 0.73 -14.34 3.19
N THR A 178 0.06 -14.61 2.06
CA THR A 178 0.72 -15.22 0.90
C THR A 178 1.73 -14.28 0.25
N LEU A 179 1.46 -12.97 0.18
CA LEU A 179 2.42 -11.99 -0.31
C LEU A 179 3.69 -11.98 0.53
N THR A 180 3.53 -11.99 1.85
CA THR A 180 4.65 -11.99 2.79
C THR A 180 5.48 -13.27 2.67
N ALA A 181 4.83 -14.43 2.83
CA ALA A 181 5.52 -15.72 2.92
C ALA A 181 6.10 -16.19 1.58
N ASN A 182 5.35 -15.99 0.49
CA ASN A 182 5.64 -16.57 -0.82
C ASN A 182 6.23 -15.58 -1.84
N CYS A 183 6.40 -14.31 -1.44
CA CYS A 183 7.01 -13.30 -2.29
C CYS A 183 8.06 -12.48 -1.52
N ILE A 184 7.63 -11.64 -0.56
CA ILE A 184 8.50 -10.63 0.07
C ILE A 184 9.73 -11.25 0.74
N LEU A 185 9.55 -12.30 1.55
CA LEU A 185 10.64 -12.94 2.28
C LEU A 185 11.69 -13.62 1.39
N GLY A 186 11.38 -13.86 0.12
CA GLY A 186 12.29 -14.52 -0.82
C GLY A 186 12.81 -13.59 -1.93
N ILE A 187 12.59 -12.29 -1.86
CA ILE A 187 13.11 -11.33 -2.82
C ILE A 187 14.64 -11.24 -2.70
N THR A 188 15.32 -11.29 -3.83
CA THR A 188 16.77 -11.04 -3.92
C THR A 188 17.06 -9.92 -4.91
N ALA A 189 18.05 -9.07 -4.59
CA ALA A 189 18.50 -8.03 -5.48
C ALA A 189 19.46 -8.57 -6.54
N ASN A 190 19.33 -8.12 -7.78
CA ASN A 190 20.28 -8.36 -8.85
C ASN A 190 21.28 -7.18 -8.92
N GLU A 191 22.19 -7.12 -7.95
CA GLU A 191 23.09 -5.98 -7.72
C GLU A 191 23.83 -5.53 -8.99
N LYS A 192 24.38 -6.48 -9.75
CA LYS A 192 25.06 -6.16 -11.02
C LYS A 192 24.14 -5.42 -11.99
N ARG A 193 22.88 -5.89 -12.11
CA ARG A 193 21.90 -5.28 -13.00
C ARG A 193 21.49 -3.89 -12.52
N CYS A 194 21.32 -3.72 -11.22
CA CYS A 194 21.04 -2.41 -10.62
C CYS A 194 22.17 -1.41 -10.91
N HIS A 195 23.43 -1.82 -10.76
CA HIS A 195 24.58 -0.98 -11.10
C HIS A 195 24.64 -0.63 -12.58
N GLU A 196 24.45 -1.58 -13.49
CA GLU A 196 24.41 -1.36 -14.92
C GLU A 196 23.36 -0.30 -15.32
N LEU A 197 22.16 -0.41 -14.75
CA LEU A 197 21.06 0.54 -15.02
C LEU A 197 21.33 1.93 -14.43
N LEU A 198 21.91 1.99 -13.24
CA LEU A 198 22.28 3.25 -12.60
C LEU A 198 23.37 3.96 -13.38
N ASP A 199 24.44 3.26 -13.77
CA ASP A 199 25.55 3.82 -14.53
C ASP A 199 25.15 4.32 -15.92
N ALA A 200 24.20 3.64 -16.55
CA ALA A 200 23.61 4.06 -17.82
C ALA A 200 22.63 5.23 -17.70
N SER A 201 22.15 5.52 -16.48
CA SER A 201 21.15 6.56 -16.26
C SER A 201 21.76 7.97 -16.34
N VAL A 202 21.17 8.83 -17.16
CA VAL A 202 21.50 10.27 -17.14
C VAL A 202 20.94 11.00 -15.91
N GLY A 203 20.04 10.37 -15.16
CA GLY A 203 19.44 10.91 -13.94
C GLY A 203 20.46 11.20 -12.84
N ILE A 204 21.60 10.49 -12.82
CA ILE A 204 22.72 10.70 -11.88
C ILE A 204 23.32 12.09 -11.98
N THR A 205 23.15 12.80 -13.12
CA THR A 205 23.61 14.21 -13.27
C THR A 205 22.99 15.15 -12.23
N THR A 206 21.82 14.82 -11.68
CA THR A 206 21.20 15.60 -10.61
C THR A 206 22.07 15.65 -9.36
N ALA A 207 22.73 14.56 -9.00
CA ALA A 207 23.65 14.51 -7.87
C ALA A 207 24.93 15.36 -8.10
N LEU A 208 25.29 15.60 -9.34
CA LEU A 208 26.46 16.41 -9.73
C LEU A 208 26.17 17.92 -9.73
N CYS A 209 24.90 18.33 -9.81
CA CYS A 209 24.54 19.77 -9.90
C CYS A 209 25.16 20.66 -8.81
N PRO A 210 25.24 20.25 -7.52
CA PRO A 210 25.83 21.07 -6.48
C PRO A 210 27.34 21.32 -6.69
N TYR A 211 28.06 20.45 -7.41
CA TYR A 211 29.50 20.46 -7.57
C TYR A 211 29.95 21.11 -8.87
N ILE A 212 29.26 20.85 -9.98
CA ILE A 212 29.64 21.33 -11.32
C ILE A 212 28.68 22.39 -11.88
N GLY A 213 27.60 22.67 -11.20
CA GLY A 213 26.54 23.59 -11.61
C GLY A 213 25.56 23.00 -12.64
N TYR A 214 24.31 23.48 -12.59
CA TYR A 214 23.19 22.96 -13.41
C TYR A 214 23.48 22.97 -14.92
N LYS A 215 24.06 24.06 -15.46
CA LYS A 215 24.34 24.20 -16.90
C LYS A 215 25.25 23.10 -17.42
N LYS A 216 26.35 22.82 -16.68
CA LYS A 216 27.33 21.78 -17.05
C LYS A 216 26.69 20.38 -16.92
N ALA A 217 25.97 20.12 -15.82
CA ALA A 217 25.25 18.85 -15.61
C ALA A 217 24.25 18.57 -16.74
N ALA A 218 23.46 19.59 -17.15
CA ALA A 218 22.53 19.48 -18.26
C ALA A 218 23.21 19.25 -19.61
N SER A 219 24.39 19.85 -19.85
CA SER A 219 25.18 19.61 -21.07
C SER A 219 25.69 18.17 -21.12
N LEU A 220 26.20 17.64 -20.00
CA LEU A 220 26.66 16.25 -19.88
C LEU A 220 25.54 15.26 -20.12
N ALA A 221 24.37 15.50 -19.55
CA ALA A 221 23.20 14.64 -19.79
C ALA A 221 22.82 14.58 -21.28
N LYS A 222 22.78 15.74 -21.95
CA LYS A 222 22.48 15.81 -23.39
C LYS A 222 23.55 15.12 -24.24
N GLU A 223 24.83 15.27 -23.89
CA GLU A 223 25.93 14.60 -24.58
C GLU A 223 25.88 13.09 -24.38
N SER A 224 25.66 12.63 -23.16
CA SER A 224 25.52 11.21 -22.82
C SER A 224 24.39 10.56 -23.65
N LEU A 225 23.20 11.18 -23.69
CA LEU A 225 22.07 10.71 -24.50
C LEU A 225 22.36 10.67 -26.01
N LYS A 226 23.20 11.59 -26.51
CA LYS A 226 23.55 11.68 -27.93
C LYS A 226 24.65 10.69 -28.34
N THR A 227 25.60 10.44 -27.45
CA THR A 227 26.80 9.66 -27.75
C THR A 227 26.82 8.28 -27.16
N ASP A 228 25.84 7.95 -26.32
CA ASP A 228 25.75 6.71 -25.51
C ASP A 228 26.97 6.50 -24.57
N ILE A 229 27.67 7.58 -24.26
CA ILE A 229 28.80 7.55 -23.31
C ILE A 229 28.24 7.82 -21.91
N PRO A 230 28.53 6.95 -20.91
CA PRO A 230 28.07 7.16 -19.53
C PRO A 230 28.50 8.53 -18.96
N VAL A 231 27.64 9.16 -18.17
CA VAL A 231 27.88 10.46 -17.56
C VAL A 231 29.18 10.46 -16.75
N LYS A 232 29.45 9.40 -15.98
CA LYS A 232 30.69 9.23 -15.20
C LYS A 232 31.93 9.37 -16.07
N THR A 233 31.94 8.71 -17.23
CA THR A 233 33.03 8.77 -18.20
C THR A 233 33.21 10.18 -18.75
N LEU A 234 32.11 10.90 -19.05
CA LEU A 234 32.22 12.29 -19.55
C LEU A 234 32.74 13.26 -18.49
N VAL A 235 32.33 13.09 -17.22
CA VAL A 235 32.85 13.92 -16.11
C VAL A 235 34.37 13.79 -15.97
N LEU A 236 34.90 12.57 -16.03
CA LEU A 236 36.32 12.28 -15.95
C LEU A 236 37.06 12.81 -17.21
N LYS A 237 36.52 12.57 -18.40
CA LYS A 237 37.08 13.05 -19.68
C LYS A 237 37.26 14.58 -19.70
N TYR A 238 36.32 15.32 -19.13
CA TYR A 238 36.39 16.79 -19.07
C TYR A 238 37.11 17.32 -17.83
N GLY A 239 37.61 16.45 -16.95
CA GLY A 239 38.35 16.84 -15.75
C GLY A 239 37.53 17.69 -14.79
N LEU A 240 36.19 17.47 -14.74
CA LEU A 240 35.31 18.28 -13.92
C LEU A 240 35.35 17.90 -12.43
N LEU A 241 35.65 16.65 -12.13
CA LEU A 241 35.82 16.09 -10.79
C LEU A 241 36.90 15.00 -10.86
N LYS A 242 37.54 14.73 -9.71
CA LYS A 242 38.43 13.58 -9.56
C LYS A 242 37.62 12.30 -9.37
N GLU A 243 38.20 11.17 -9.74
CA GLU A 243 37.55 9.87 -9.65
C GLU A 243 37.04 9.58 -8.24
N ASN A 244 37.86 9.77 -7.22
CA ASN A 244 37.42 9.51 -5.82
C ASN A 244 36.29 10.43 -5.35
N GLU A 245 36.25 11.68 -5.80
CA GLU A 245 35.14 12.61 -5.52
C GLU A 245 33.88 12.17 -6.22
N LEU A 246 34.02 11.78 -7.48
CA LEU A 246 32.89 11.31 -8.30
C LEU A 246 32.28 10.04 -7.74
N ASP A 247 33.09 9.06 -7.32
CA ASP A 247 32.59 7.82 -6.70
C ASP A 247 31.83 8.09 -5.39
N SER A 248 32.33 9.01 -4.57
CA SER A 248 31.64 9.41 -3.34
C SER A 248 30.33 10.15 -3.59
N ILE A 249 30.26 10.98 -4.65
CA ILE A 249 29.03 11.74 -5.00
C ILE A 249 27.97 10.81 -5.61
N LEU A 250 28.40 9.84 -6.40
CA LEU A 250 27.53 8.90 -7.12
C LEU A 250 27.28 7.60 -6.35
N ASP A 251 27.74 7.51 -5.12
CA ASP A 251 27.40 6.39 -4.24
C ASP A 251 25.88 6.30 -4.03
N PRO A 252 25.25 5.16 -4.31
CA PRO A 252 23.78 5.02 -4.21
C PRO A 252 23.23 5.38 -2.84
N TYR A 253 23.93 5.03 -1.77
CA TYR A 253 23.51 5.36 -0.39
C TYR A 253 23.62 6.87 -0.14
N ALA A 254 24.73 7.49 -0.55
CA ALA A 254 24.89 8.94 -0.43
C ALA A 254 23.84 9.72 -1.24
N MET A 255 23.42 9.20 -2.39
CA MET A 255 22.38 9.82 -3.22
C MET A 255 20.97 9.70 -2.62
N THR A 256 20.70 8.68 -1.81
CA THR A 256 19.37 8.42 -1.23
C THR A 256 19.20 8.96 0.19
N GLU A 257 20.30 9.19 0.94
CA GLU A 257 20.25 9.76 2.28
C GLU A 257 20.00 11.28 2.27
N ALA A 258 18.76 11.68 2.43
CA ALA A 258 18.37 13.10 2.40
C ALA A 258 19.04 14.00 3.47
N ARG A 259 19.52 13.42 4.58
CA ARG A 259 20.14 14.16 5.70
C ARG A 259 21.61 14.50 5.49
N THR A 260 22.36 13.73 4.73
CA THR A 260 23.81 13.92 4.53
C THR A 260 24.10 15.14 3.66
N ARG A 261 23.18 15.55 2.79
CA ARG A 261 23.36 16.67 1.83
C ARG A 261 23.31 18.07 2.45
N GLN A 262 22.57 18.24 3.57
CA GLN A 262 22.46 19.57 4.21
C GLN A 262 23.72 19.96 5.00
N THR A 263 24.55 19.01 5.40
CA THR A 263 25.78 19.27 6.16
C THR A 263 26.94 19.64 5.23
N GLN A 264 26.98 19.11 4.01
CA GLN A 264 28.06 19.39 3.05
C GLN A 264 27.86 20.72 2.27
N ALA A 265 26.63 21.12 2.01
CA ALA A 265 26.32 22.39 1.34
C ALA A 265 26.58 23.65 2.21
N LYS A 266 26.81 23.48 3.51
CA LYS A 266 27.18 24.57 4.45
C LYS A 266 28.69 24.71 4.66
N ALA A 267 29.52 23.90 4.01
CA ALA A 267 30.98 23.87 4.16
C ALA A 267 31.74 24.42 2.94
N VAL A 268 31.03 25.06 1.98
CA VAL A 268 31.65 25.72 0.80
C VAL A 268 31.30 27.22 0.82
#